data_a55a812f9140976cad9daf828d8c3a7d
#
_entry.id   a55a812f9140976cad9daf828d8c3a7d
#
_cell.length_a   1.000
_cell.length_b   1.000
_cell.length_c   1.000
_cell.angle_alpha   90.00
_cell.angle_beta   90.00
_cell.angle_gamma   90.00
#
_symmetry.space_group_name_H-M   'P 1'
#
loop_
_entity.id
_entity.type
_entity.pdbx_description
1 polymer ?
#
loop_
_entity_poly.entity_id
_entity_poly.type
_entity_poly.pdbx_seq_one_letter_code
_entity_poly.pdbx_strand_id
1 'polypeptide(L)'
;MIAAVHGPAIGGGLGLALAADFRVTCAEARFSANFNRLGIHPGFGLSYMLPRLVGQQQASLLFYTGRRIAGEEAVRIGLADQLVPQPEVRSKAIELAEEIAASSPVAVQSTRSTLRAGLVEQFRLAVARESIEQNIHFETEDFQEGVRAMSERRMPRFKGY
;
A
#
# COMPACT_ATOMS: atom_id res chain seq x y z
N MET A 1 -7.83 5.05 12.48
CA MET A 1 -8.16 3.75 11.84
C MET A 1 -6.92 2.87 11.84
N ILE A 2 -7.05 1.57 12.16
CA ILE A 2 -5.94 0.61 12.20
C ILE A 2 -6.27 -0.53 11.24
N ALA A 3 -5.33 -0.87 10.38
CA ALA A 3 -5.44 -2.01 9.48
C ALA A 3 -4.79 -3.25 10.13
N ALA A 4 -5.55 -4.33 10.26
CA ALA A 4 -5.09 -5.65 10.69
C ALA A 4 -4.74 -6.48 9.44
N VAL A 5 -3.46 -6.52 9.07
CA VAL A 5 -2.98 -7.14 7.82
C VAL A 5 -2.34 -8.48 8.12
N HIS A 6 -3.14 -9.55 8.06
CA HIS A 6 -2.70 -10.92 8.39
C HIS A 6 -2.47 -11.82 7.15
N GLY A 7 -2.54 -11.23 5.95
CA GLY A 7 -2.39 -11.94 4.67
C GLY A 7 -1.92 -11.01 3.55
N PRO A 8 -2.26 -11.32 2.28
CA PRO A 8 -1.83 -10.51 1.14
C PRO A 8 -2.46 -9.11 1.11
N ALA A 9 -1.62 -8.08 1.01
CA ALA A 9 -2.00 -6.70 0.72
C ALA A 9 -1.27 -6.29 -0.58
N ILE A 10 -1.87 -6.57 -1.72
CA ILE A 10 -1.26 -6.49 -3.03
C ILE A 10 -1.99 -5.45 -3.90
N GLY A 11 -1.26 -4.61 -4.61
CA GLY A 11 -1.84 -3.61 -5.51
C GLY A 11 -2.84 -2.70 -4.79
N GLY A 12 -4.12 -2.71 -5.21
CA GLY A 12 -5.20 -1.97 -4.56
C GLY A 12 -5.43 -2.35 -3.10
N GLY A 13 -5.18 -3.62 -2.71
CA GLY A 13 -5.22 -4.06 -1.31
C GLY A 13 -4.15 -3.39 -0.45
N LEU A 14 -2.96 -3.13 -1.01
CA LEU A 14 -1.95 -2.30 -0.35
C LEU A 14 -2.46 -0.86 -0.20
N GLY A 15 -3.02 -0.28 -1.27
CA GLY A 15 -3.59 1.07 -1.21
C GLY A 15 -4.65 1.22 -0.13
N LEU A 16 -5.53 0.23 0.02
CA LEU A 16 -6.53 0.20 1.09
C LEU A 16 -5.89 0.14 2.49
N ALA A 17 -4.85 -0.70 2.67
CA ALA A 17 -4.12 -0.79 3.94
C ALA A 17 -3.44 0.54 4.32
N LEU A 18 -2.95 1.30 3.33
CA LEU A 18 -2.31 2.60 3.53
C LEU A 18 -3.30 3.74 3.82
N ALA A 19 -4.59 3.56 3.61
CA ALA A 19 -5.61 4.53 4.04
C ALA A 19 -5.75 4.60 5.58
N ALA A 20 -5.37 3.54 6.30
CA ALA A 20 -5.33 3.51 7.75
C ALA A 20 -4.19 4.37 8.32
N ASP A 21 -4.35 4.79 9.59
CA ASP A 21 -3.30 5.52 10.30
C ASP A 21 -2.15 4.57 10.70
N PHE A 22 -2.50 3.36 11.15
CA PHE A 22 -1.57 2.33 11.58
C PHE A 22 -1.86 0.98 10.93
N ARG A 23 -0.85 0.10 10.90
CA ARG A 23 -0.92 -1.28 10.36
C ARG A 23 -0.26 -2.24 11.33
N VAL A 24 -1.03 -3.22 11.82
CA VAL A 24 -0.51 -4.36 12.57
C VAL A 24 -0.43 -5.55 11.62
N THR A 25 0.69 -6.26 11.61
CA THR A 25 0.95 -7.34 10.65
C THR A 25 1.63 -8.55 11.29
N CYS A 26 1.86 -9.59 10.49
CA CYS A 26 2.56 -10.82 10.85
C CYS A 26 3.59 -11.20 9.79
N ALA A 27 4.46 -12.13 10.11
CA ALA A 27 5.50 -12.62 9.20
C ALA A 27 4.95 -13.19 7.89
N GLU A 28 3.77 -13.82 7.95
CA GLU A 28 3.09 -14.45 6.82
C GLU A 28 2.45 -13.45 5.85
N ALA A 29 2.22 -12.21 6.30
CA ALA A 29 1.67 -11.16 5.44
C ALA A 29 2.60 -10.87 4.25
N ARG A 30 1.99 -10.47 3.13
CA ARG A 30 2.73 -10.15 1.90
C ARG A 30 2.24 -8.82 1.35
N PHE A 31 3.16 -7.91 1.16
CA PHE A 31 2.91 -6.58 0.63
C PHE A 31 3.57 -6.44 -0.75
N SER A 32 2.87 -5.81 -1.69
CA SER A 32 3.44 -5.53 -3.02
C SER A 32 2.69 -4.42 -3.74
N ALA A 33 3.45 -3.56 -4.40
CA ALA A 33 2.95 -2.54 -5.33
C ALA A 33 3.19 -3.00 -6.78
N ASN A 34 2.69 -4.19 -7.14
CA ASN A 34 3.05 -4.94 -8.36
C ASN A 34 2.33 -4.51 -9.64
N PHE A 35 1.88 -3.28 -9.75
CA PHE A 35 1.19 -2.76 -10.95
C PHE A 35 2.04 -2.88 -12.22
N ASN A 36 3.36 -2.65 -12.11
CA ASN A 36 4.31 -2.82 -13.19
C ASN A 36 4.36 -4.26 -13.75
N ARG A 37 4.00 -5.27 -12.94
CA ARG A 37 3.88 -6.66 -13.41
C ARG A 37 2.64 -6.91 -14.26
N LEU A 38 1.69 -5.98 -14.21
CA LEU A 38 0.54 -5.93 -15.11
C LEU A 38 0.77 -4.97 -16.29
N GLY A 39 1.93 -4.32 -16.37
CA GLY A 39 2.20 -3.31 -17.40
C GLY A 39 1.47 -2.00 -17.18
N ILE A 40 1.03 -1.67 -15.96
CA ILE A 40 0.31 -0.44 -15.66
C ILE A 40 0.97 0.40 -14.57
N HIS A 41 0.64 1.69 -14.58
CA HIS A 41 1.01 2.63 -13.52
C HIS A 41 0.33 2.25 -12.19
N PRO A 42 0.96 2.52 -11.03
CA PRO A 42 0.30 2.42 -9.74
C PRO A 42 -1.02 3.19 -9.69
N GLY A 43 -1.96 2.69 -8.88
CA GLY A 43 -3.25 3.33 -8.61
C GLY A 43 -3.52 3.41 -7.11
N PHE A 44 -4.78 3.75 -6.73
CA PHE A 44 -5.22 3.87 -5.33
C PHE A 44 -4.48 4.95 -4.52
N GLY A 45 -3.92 5.96 -5.15
CA GLY A 45 -3.15 7.00 -4.48
C GLY A 45 -1.81 6.51 -3.92
N LEU A 46 -1.35 5.31 -4.33
CA LEU A 46 -0.12 4.70 -3.84
C LEU A 46 1.10 5.51 -4.21
N SER A 47 1.11 6.16 -5.38
CA SER A 47 2.22 7.01 -5.82
C SER A 47 2.49 8.18 -4.86
N TYR A 48 1.49 8.59 -4.09
CA TYR A 48 1.60 9.61 -3.05
C TYR A 48 1.79 9.01 -1.65
N MET A 49 0.99 8.00 -1.29
CA MET A 49 0.96 7.46 0.08
C MET A 49 2.19 6.62 0.43
N LEU A 50 2.66 5.78 -0.48
CA LEU A 50 3.76 4.86 -0.19
C LEU A 50 5.07 5.60 0.11
N PRO A 51 5.52 6.60 -0.69
CA PRO A 51 6.74 7.35 -0.39
C PRO A 51 6.69 8.13 0.92
N ARG A 52 5.51 8.55 1.37
CA ARG A 52 5.33 9.23 2.65
C ARG A 52 5.59 8.34 3.87
N LEU A 53 5.40 7.03 3.71
CA LEU A 53 5.60 6.05 4.78
C LEU A 53 7.02 5.48 4.77
N VAL A 54 7.49 5.05 3.60
CA VAL A 54 8.74 4.30 3.50
C VAL A 54 9.91 5.11 2.91
N GLY A 55 9.67 6.37 2.57
CA GLY A 55 10.62 7.21 1.85
C GLY A 55 10.67 6.90 0.35
N GLN A 56 11.16 7.88 -0.43
CA GLN A 56 11.18 7.83 -1.90
C GLN A 56 11.93 6.61 -2.43
N GLN A 57 13.07 6.29 -1.85
CA GLN A 57 13.94 5.22 -2.34
C GLN A 57 13.30 3.83 -2.22
N GLN A 58 12.73 3.52 -1.05
CA GLN A 58 12.05 2.23 -0.82
C GLN A 58 10.78 2.12 -1.65
N ALA A 59 10.01 3.21 -1.76
CA ALA A 59 8.83 3.24 -2.61
C ALA A 59 9.20 2.98 -4.08
N SER A 60 10.23 3.64 -4.62
CA SER A 60 10.72 3.41 -5.99
C SER A 60 11.13 1.96 -6.20
N LEU A 61 11.86 1.37 -5.24
CA LEU A 61 12.27 -0.03 -5.31
C LEU A 61 11.06 -0.98 -5.38
N LEU A 62 10.02 -0.74 -4.57
CA LEU A 62 8.80 -1.54 -4.58
C LEU A 62 8.01 -1.37 -5.88
N PHE A 63 7.86 -0.14 -6.39
CA PHE A 63 7.15 0.14 -7.63
C PHE A 63 7.88 -0.41 -8.87
N TYR A 64 9.21 -0.20 -8.96
CA TYR A 64 9.94 -0.57 -10.19
C TYR A 64 10.18 -2.07 -10.29
N THR A 65 10.33 -2.76 -9.16
CA THR A 65 10.52 -4.21 -9.16
C THR A 65 9.23 -5.02 -9.06
N GLY A 66 8.16 -4.44 -8.49
CA GLY A 66 6.91 -5.14 -8.18
C GLY A 66 7.11 -6.33 -7.24
N ARG A 67 8.22 -6.33 -6.47
CA ARG A 67 8.53 -7.44 -5.56
C ARG A 67 7.55 -7.52 -4.41
N ARG A 68 7.41 -8.73 -3.86
CA ARG A 68 6.69 -8.96 -2.61
C ARG A 68 7.66 -8.90 -1.44
N ILE A 69 7.24 -8.24 -0.36
CA ILE A 69 7.96 -8.23 0.91
C ILE A 69 7.10 -8.87 2.00
N ALA A 70 7.75 -9.49 2.97
CA ALA A 70 7.10 -10.09 4.14
C ALA A 70 6.82 -9.03 5.23
N GLY A 71 6.09 -9.44 6.29
CA GLY A 71 5.74 -8.52 7.37
C GLY A 71 6.93 -7.96 8.12
N GLU A 72 7.99 -8.75 8.32
CA GLU A 72 9.23 -8.28 8.97
C GLU A 72 9.89 -7.14 8.17
N GLU A 73 10.00 -7.31 6.85
CA GLU A 73 10.54 -6.26 5.99
C GLU A 73 9.63 -5.04 5.96
N ALA A 74 8.31 -5.23 5.96
CA ALA A 74 7.34 -4.15 5.99
C ALA A 74 7.49 -3.29 7.26
N VAL A 75 7.68 -3.91 8.42
CA VAL A 75 7.94 -3.17 9.67
C VAL A 75 9.31 -2.49 9.61
N ARG A 76 10.34 -3.19 9.15
CA ARG A 76 11.71 -2.65 9.07
C ARG A 76 11.80 -1.38 8.23
N ILE A 77 11.02 -1.27 7.15
CA ILE A 77 11.02 -0.09 6.27
C ILE A 77 9.97 0.96 6.63
N GLY A 78 9.20 0.77 7.70
CA GLY A 78 8.14 1.70 8.13
C GLY A 78 6.82 1.59 7.34
N LEU A 79 6.63 0.51 6.57
CA LEU A 79 5.36 0.25 5.88
C LEU A 79 4.28 -0.26 6.83
N ALA A 80 4.67 -1.01 7.86
CA ALA A 80 3.80 -1.45 8.95
C ALA A 80 4.41 -1.06 10.30
N ASP A 81 3.57 -0.97 11.33
CA ASP A 81 3.94 -0.38 12.61
C ASP A 81 4.28 -1.44 13.67
N GLN A 82 3.60 -2.59 13.63
CA GLN A 82 3.80 -3.68 14.60
C GLN A 82 3.79 -5.04 13.92
N LEU A 83 4.69 -5.92 14.38
CA LEU A 83 4.78 -7.33 13.98
C LEU A 83 4.38 -8.22 15.16
N VAL A 84 3.41 -9.11 14.95
CA VAL A 84 2.94 -10.08 15.94
C VAL A 84 2.69 -11.42 15.26
N PRO A 85 2.55 -12.53 16.01
CA PRO A 85 2.07 -13.80 15.46
C PRO A 85 0.74 -13.65 14.73
N GLN A 86 0.56 -14.35 13.62
CA GLN A 86 -0.63 -14.20 12.75
C GLN A 86 -1.98 -14.27 13.49
N PRO A 87 -2.20 -15.20 14.45
CA PRO A 87 -3.46 -15.25 15.20
C PRO A 87 -3.72 -14.01 16.07
N GLU A 88 -2.67 -13.25 16.40
CA GLU A 88 -2.74 -12.11 17.31
C GLU A 88 -2.93 -10.75 16.58
N VAL A 89 -2.85 -10.73 15.24
CA VAL A 89 -2.89 -9.47 14.47
C VAL A 89 -4.16 -8.67 14.77
N ARG A 90 -5.32 -9.33 14.86
CA ARG A 90 -6.58 -8.64 15.14
C ARG A 90 -6.65 -8.13 16.58
N SER A 91 -6.28 -8.96 17.56
CA SER A 91 -6.32 -8.57 18.99
C SER A 91 -5.34 -7.43 19.27
N LYS A 92 -4.16 -7.46 18.67
CA LYS A 92 -3.18 -6.37 18.80
C LYS A 92 -3.64 -5.06 18.15
N ALA A 93 -4.34 -5.15 17.02
CA ALA A 93 -4.95 -3.95 16.41
C ALA A 93 -6.05 -3.35 17.30
N ILE A 94 -6.82 -4.19 18.00
CA ILE A 94 -7.83 -3.75 18.97
C ILE A 94 -7.16 -3.12 20.19
N GLU A 95 -6.13 -3.75 20.77
CA GLU A 95 -5.35 -3.22 21.88
C GLU A 95 -4.78 -1.82 21.58
N LEU A 96 -4.20 -1.63 20.38
CA LEU A 96 -3.74 -0.31 19.95
C LEU A 96 -4.88 0.70 19.81
N ALA A 97 -6.05 0.26 19.37
CA ALA A 97 -7.23 1.12 19.28
C ALA A 97 -7.74 1.53 20.67
N GLU A 98 -7.72 0.61 21.65
CA GLU A 98 -8.08 0.87 23.05
C GLU A 98 -7.10 1.83 23.72
N GLU A 99 -5.79 1.66 23.46
CA GLU A 99 -4.74 2.58 23.93
C GLU A 99 -4.99 4.02 23.42
N ILE A 100 -5.32 4.16 22.14
CA ILE A 100 -5.67 5.46 21.54
C ILE A 100 -6.97 5.99 22.15
N ALA A 101 -7.96 5.14 22.35
CA ALA A 101 -9.26 5.52 22.88
C ALA A 101 -9.21 5.95 24.37
N ALA A 102 -8.20 5.54 25.12
CA ALA A 102 -7.94 6.00 26.48
C ALA A 102 -7.53 7.48 26.53
N SER A 103 -7.16 8.08 25.39
CA SER A 103 -6.81 9.51 25.29
C SER A 103 -8.05 10.36 24.99
N SER A 104 -7.95 11.69 25.20
CA SER A 104 -9.02 12.63 24.89
C SER A 104 -9.44 12.55 23.42
N PRO A 105 -10.69 12.18 23.08
CA PRO A 105 -11.13 12.05 21.69
C PRO A 105 -11.00 13.34 20.88
N VAL A 106 -11.28 14.49 21.52
CA VAL A 106 -11.18 15.80 20.86
C VAL A 106 -9.72 16.10 20.52
N ALA A 107 -8.80 15.84 21.43
CA ALA A 107 -7.36 16.07 21.22
C ALA A 107 -6.80 15.15 20.12
N VAL A 108 -7.15 13.86 20.15
CA VAL A 108 -6.72 12.88 19.12
C VAL A 108 -7.25 13.27 17.74
N GLN A 109 -8.54 13.62 17.63
CA GLN A 109 -9.15 14.01 16.35
C GLN A 109 -8.53 15.31 15.80
N SER A 110 -8.34 16.31 16.65
CA SER A 110 -7.72 17.57 16.27
C SER A 110 -6.27 17.37 15.80
N THR A 111 -5.47 16.60 16.54
CA THR A 111 -4.10 16.25 16.17
C THR A 111 -4.06 15.49 14.84
N ARG A 112 -4.94 14.50 14.67
CA ARG A 112 -5.04 13.75 13.41
C ARG A 112 -5.39 14.66 12.23
N SER A 113 -6.31 15.60 12.42
CA SER A 113 -6.68 16.59 11.41
C SER A 113 -5.47 17.45 11.01
N THR A 114 -4.69 17.93 11.99
CA THR A 114 -3.49 18.72 11.75
C THR A 114 -2.42 17.93 11.00
N LEU A 115 -2.14 16.70 11.42
CA LEU A 115 -1.16 15.82 10.75
C LEU A 115 -1.55 15.44 9.32
N ARG A 116 -2.84 15.46 9.01
CA ARG A 116 -3.38 15.16 7.69
C ARG A 116 -3.81 16.41 6.89
N ALA A 117 -3.44 17.59 7.35
CA ALA A 117 -3.73 18.81 6.60
C ALA A 117 -3.14 18.76 5.18
N GLY A 118 -3.96 19.07 4.19
CA GLY A 118 -3.57 19.01 2.76
C GLY A 118 -3.50 17.59 2.16
N LEU A 119 -3.60 16.52 2.97
CA LEU A 119 -3.50 15.14 2.47
C LEU A 119 -4.54 14.83 1.39
N VAL A 120 -5.79 15.22 1.61
CA VAL A 120 -6.91 14.89 0.69
C VAL A 120 -6.69 15.52 -0.67
N GLU A 121 -6.24 16.76 -0.71
CA GLU A 121 -5.98 17.46 -1.97
C GLU A 121 -4.84 16.81 -2.75
N GLN A 122 -3.72 16.54 -2.09
CA GLN A 122 -2.57 15.90 -2.73
C GLN A 122 -2.90 14.46 -3.17
N PHE A 123 -3.68 13.74 -2.39
CA PHE A 123 -4.17 12.42 -2.76
C PHE A 123 -5.06 12.46 -4.01
N ARG A 124 -5.97 13.45 -4.12
CA ARG A 124 -6.80 13.62 -5.32
C ARG A 124 -5.97 13.90 -6.57
N LEU A 125 -4.97 14.78 -6.45
CA LEU A 125 -4.06 15.07 -7.56
C LEU A 125 -3.29 13.82 -7.99
N ALA A 126 -2.80 13.03 -7.04
CA ALA A 126 -2.12 11.78 -7.34
C ALA A 126 -3.04 10.78 -8.05
N VAL A 127 -4.26 10.55 -7.53
CA VAL A 127 -5.23 9.64 -8.15
C VAL A 127 -5.61 10.09 -9.56
N ALA A 128 -5.79 11.40 -9.77
CA ALA A 128 -6.08 11.94 -11.10
C ALA A 128 -4.93 11.65 -12.08
N ARG A 129 -3.68 11.85 -11.65
CA ARG A 129 -2.49 11.53 -12.45
C ARG A 129 -2.36 10.03 -12.71
N GLU A 130 -2.54 9.21 -11.69
CA GLU A 130 -2.53 7.74 -11.79
C GLU A 130 -3.55 7.25 -12.83
N SER A 131 -4.77 7.80 -12.80
CA SER A 131 -5.83 7.42 -13.74
C SER A 131 -5.49 7.78 -15.19
N ILE A 132 -4.88 8.93 -15.42
CA ILE A 132 -4.44 9.34 -16.77
C ILE A 132 -3.40 8.33 -17.29
N GLU A 133 -2.38 8.01 -16.49
CA GLU A 133 -1.34 7.07 -16.87
C GLU A 133 -1.88 5.65 -17.08
N GLN A 134 -2.78 5.19 -16.20
CA GLN A 134 -3.40 3.86 -16.35
C GLN A 134 -4.23 3.77 -17.63
N ASN A 135 -4.98 4.82 -17.99
CA ASN A 135 -5.76 4.83 -19.24
C ASN A 135 -4.86 4.69 -20.47
N ILE A 136 -3.68 5.32 -20.48
CA ILE A 136 -2.70 5.14 -21.55
C ILE A 136 -2.18 3.69 -21.56
N HIS A 137 -1.83 3.16 -20.40
CA HIS A 137 -1.26 1.81 -20.30
C HIS A 137 -2.26 0.70 -20.65
N PHE A 138 -3.56 0.88 -20.40
CA PHE A 138 -4.58 -0.10 -20.74
C PHE A 138 -4.67 -0.38 -22.26
N GLU A 139 -4.23 0.57 -23.09
CA GLU A 139 -4.21 0.43 -24.55
C GLU A 139 -2.94 -0.28 -25.08
N THR A 140 -1.96 -0.61 -24.21
CA THR A 140 -0.68 -1.20 -24.61
C THR A 140 -0.73 -2.72 -24.76
N GLU A 141 0.12 -3.27 -25.62
CA GLU A 141 0.35 -4.72 -25.68
C GLU A 141 0.95 -5.26 -24.37
N ASP A 142 1.75 -4.46 -23.69
CA ASP A 142 2.36 -4.83 -22.41
C ASP A 142 1.31 -5.05 -21.32
N PHE A 143 0.22 -4.28 -21.28
CA PHE A 143 -0.90 -4.57 -20.37
C PHE A 143 -1.56 -5.90 -20.67
N GLN A 144 -1.83 -6.20 -21.94
CA GLN A 144 -2.42 -7.47 -22.34
C GLN A 144 -1.51 -8.66 -21.98
N GLU A 145 -0.20 -8.49 -22.22
CA GLU A 145 0.80 -9.49 -21.83
C GLU A 145 0.86 -9.66 -20.30
N GLY A 146 0.84 -8.56 -19.55
CA GLY A 146 0.87 -8.59 -18.08
C GLY A 146 -0.32 -9.34 -17.49
N VAL A 147 -1.53 -9.08 -18.00
CA VAL A 147 -2.76 -9.79 -17.60
C VAL A 147 -2.67 -11.28 -17.94
N ARG A 148 -2.23 -11.60 -19.16
CA ARG A 148 -2.06 -12.99 -19.62
C ARG A 148 -1.04 -13.73 -18.76
N ALA A 149 0.13 -13.14 -18.56
CA ALA A 149 1.22 -13.71 -17.75
C ALA A 149 0.77 -13.99 -16.30
N MET A 150 -0.01 -13.06 -15.72
CA MET A 150 -0.57 -13.24 -14.38
C MET A 150 -1.54 -14.43 -14.33
N SER A 151 -2.45 -14.55 -15.29
CA SER A 151 -3.40 -15.65 -15.39
C SER A 151 -2.69 -17.01 -15.57
N GLU A 152 -1.63 -17.05 -16.37
CA GLU A 152 -0.80 -18.22 -16.62
C GLU A 152 0.26 -18.48 -15.54
N ARG A 153 0.35 -17.63 -14.52
CA ARG A 153 1.33 -17.71 -13.41
C ARG A 153 2.79 -17.77 -13.89
N ARG A 154 3.11 -17.04 -14.95
CA ARG A 154 4.47 -16.89 -15.49
C ARG A 154 4.97 -15.44 -15.40
N MET A 155 6.24 -15.24 -15.69
CA MET A 155 6.79 -13.90 -15.85
C MET A 155 6.33 -13.28 -17.18
N PRO A 156 5.92 -12.00 -17.17
CA PRO A 156 5.59 -11.28 -18.39
C PRO A 156 6.83 -11.02 -19.26
N ARG A 157 6.61 -10.90 -20.58
CA ARG A 157 7.63 -10.54 -21.56
C ARG A 157 7.24 -9.24 -22.22
N PHE A 158 7.54 -8.15 -21.54
CA PHE A 158 7.21 -6.81 -22.01
C PHE A 158 8.09 -6.37 -23.17
N LYS A 159 7.50 -5.53 -24.06
CA LYS A 159 8.15 -5.01 -25.27
C LYS A 159 8.28 -3.49 -25.25
N GLY A 160 7.53 -2.80 -24.38
CA GLY A 160 7.55 -1.35 -24.22
C GLY A 160 6.56 -0.59 -25.12
N TYR A 161 5.53 -1.26 -25.62
CA TYR A 161 4.49 -0.62 -26.44
C TYR A 161 3.13 -1.31 -26.28
#